data_41fb3363367dffbd947802515689ca16
#
_entry.id   41fb3363367dffbd947802515689ca16
#
_cell.length_a   1.000
_cell.length_b   1.000
_cell.length_c   1.000
_cell.angle_alpha   90.00
_cell.angle_beta   90.00
_cell.angle_gamma   90.00
#
_symmetry.space_group_name_H-M   'P 1'
#
loop_
_entity.id
_entity.type
_entity.pdbx_description
1 polymer ?
#
loop_
_entity_poly.entity_id
_entity_poly.type
_entity_poly.pdbx_seq_one_letter_code
_entity_poly.pdbx_strand_id
1 'polypeptide(L)'
;MHIRWLIHNCQDNYVNDDAIAVISSTIDDVYERILKKGLIPDESIKEYTAYFNNIRNAKSVYQHHFSINVNYGDGLKPTGSYINGSTIYSQRKPIRSVGTLKLPDANNVFSKTTYDYEDCNKMLGCEGLEKYTLNNISYNKNYRFAFIKVHIDNITEYKDTHGEKAYNTILDIIKETLLKVVEYRGVAGNPDNETEYVVIVKDLYNESELRAFIEYMRSRIIWECKAFDVSFMPLFSIGIGRYPDNGTDFKVITDKLIKATDIAISKGGNRYIIYKEDIHGEL
;
A
#
# COMPACT_ATOMS: atom_id res chain seq x y z
N MET A 1 -14.52 3.10 -24.63
CA MET A 1 -13.97 2.65 -23.34
C MET A 1 -15.11 2.56 -22.34
N HIS A 2 -15.35 1.38 -21.77
CA HIS A 2 -16.44 1.19 -20.81
C HIS A 2 -15.91 1.32 -19.40
N ILE A 3 -16.61 2.08 -18.55
CA ILE A 3 -16.29 2.23 -17.12
C ILE A 3 -17.34 1.47 -16.33
N ARG A 4 -16.89 0.62 -15.44
CA ARG A 4 -17.74 -0.08 -14.47
C ARG A 4 -17.26 0.27 -13.08
N TRP A 5 -18.14 0.82 -12.25
CA TRP A 5 -17.87 1.08 -10.86
C TRP A 5 -18.36 -0.08 -10.01
N LEU A 6 -17.49 -0.59 -9.14
CA LEU A 6 -17.86 -1.47 -8.05
C LEU A 6 -17.61 -0.71 -6.76
N ILE A 7 -18.68 -0.37 -6.06
CA ILE A 7 -18.62 0.23 -4.74
C ILE A 7 -18.65 -0.93 -3.74
N HIS A 8 -17.54 -1.16 -3.04
CA HIS A 8 -17.50 -2.08 -1.93
C HIS A 8 -17.66 -1.33 -0.62
N ASN A 9 -18.74 -1.64 0.09
CA ASN A 9 -18.86 -1.28 1.50
C ASN A 9 -18.22 -2.40 2.33
N CYS A 10 -17.18 -2.06 3.12
CA CYS A 10 -16.34 -3.05 3.79
C CYS A 10 -16.96 -3.73 5.02
N GLN A 11 -18.21 -3.47 5.37
CA GLN A 11 -18.79 -4.03 6.60
C GLN A 11 -19.80 -5.17 6.40
N ASP A 12 -20.44 -5.29 5.26
CA ASP A 12 -21.39 -6.39 5.04
C ASP A 12 -21.32 -6.86 3.59
N ASN A 13 -21.41 -8.16 3.37
CA ASN A 13 -21.53 -8.80 2.06
C ASN A 13 -22.84 -8.42 1.32
N TYR A 14 -23.39 -7.25 1.57
CA TYR A 14 -24.54 -6.69 0.89
C TYR A 14 -24.05 -5.76 -0.22
N VAL A 15 -24.16 -6.26 -1.45
CA VAL A 15 -24.29 -5.38 -2.61
C VAL A 15 -25.61 -4.67 -2.41
N ASN A 16 -25.57 -3.40 -1.99
CA ASN A 16 -26.74 -2.59 -1.94
C ASN A 16 -27.23 -2.39 -3.38
N ASP A 17 -28.46 -2.78 -3.70
CA ASP A 17 -29.06 -2.67 -5.04
C ASP A 17 -29.13 -1.22 -5.58
N ASP A 18 -28.86 -0.24 -4.71
CA ASP A 18 -28.68 1.18 -5.05
C ASP A 18 -27.27 1.53 -5.57
N ALA A 19 -26.39 0.56 -5.73
CA ALA A 19 -25.13 0.77 -6.44
C ALA A 19 -25.46 1.27 -7.84
N ILE A 20 -25.24 2.56 -8.09
CA ILE A 20 -25.52 3.22 -9.36
C ILE A 20 -24.77 2.47 -10.45
N ALA A 21 -25.44 1.51 -11.09
CA ALA A 21 -24.97 0.93 -12.32
C ALA A 21 -25.08 2.02 -13.40
N VAL A 22 -24.07 2.89 -13.46
CA VAL A 22 -23.95 3.85 -14.53
C VAL A 22 -23.51 3.08 -15.77
N ILE A 23 -24.46 2.49 -16.47
CA ILE A 23 -24.24 1.97 -17.81
C ILE A 23 -24.24 3.20 -18.72
N SER A 24 -23.06 3.70 -19.06
CA SER A 24 -22.87 4.81 -19.95
C SER A 24 -22.02 4.39 -21.15
N SER A 25 -22.29 4.98 -22.29
CA SER A 25 -21.58 4.72 -23.52
C SER A 25 -20.21 5.38 -23.58
N THR A 26 -19.98 6.48 -22.87
CA THR A 26 -18.73 7.25 -22.90
C THR A 26 -18.27 7.69 -21.50
N ILE A 27 -16.97 7.99 -21.39
CA ILE A 27 -16.37 8.54 -20.16
C ILE A 27 -17.00 9.90 -19.81
N ASP A 28 -17.24 10.71 -20.82
CA ASP A 28 -17.75 12.07 -20.65
C ASP A 28 -19.20 12.05 -20.16
N ASP A 29 -20.01 11.12 -20.62
CA ASP A 29 -21.37 10.94 -20.11
C ASP A 29 -21.39 10.56 -18.62
N VAL A 30 -20.47 9.72 -18.18
CA VAL A 30 -20.34 9.36 -16.75
C VAL A 30 -19.92 10.57 -15.93
N TYR A 31 -18.92 11.31 -16.39
CA TYR A 31 -18.42 12.51 -15.73
C TYR A 31 -19.55 13.53 -15.51
N GLU A 32 -20.24 13.86 -16.58
CA GLU A 32 -21.34 14.85 -16.56
C GLU A 32 -22.53 14.41 -15.70
N ARG A 33 -22.91 13.13 -15.76
CA ARG A 33 -24.03 12.62 -14.94
C ARG A 33 -23.76 12.70 -13.46
N ILE A 34 -22.56 12.36 -13.03
CA ILE A 34 -22.18 12.40 -11.62
C ILE A 34 -22.20 13.83 -11.10
N LEU A 35 -21.69 14.79 -11.89
CA LEU A 35 -21.76 16.22 -11.56
C LEU A 35 -23.22 16.72 -11.51
N LYS A 36 -24.04 16.43 -12.52
CA LYS A 36 -25.44 16.85 -12.59
C LYS A 36 -26.29 16.30 -11.44
N LYS A 37 -25.94 15.15 -10.90
CA LYS A 37 -26.60 14.58 -9.71
C LYS A 37 -26.16 15.21 -8.39
N GLY A 38 -25.22 16.16 -8.40
CA GLY A 38 -24.70 16.79 -7.19
C GLY A 38 -23.95 15.81 -6.28
N LEU A 39 -23.40 14.73 -6.86
CA LEU A 39 -22.68 13.73 -6.08
C LEU A 39 -21.26 14.15 -5.72
N ILE A 40 -20.73 15.19 -6.35
CA ILE A 40 -19.39 15.73 -6.06
C ILE A 40 -19.58 17.12 -5.44
N PRO A 41 -19.10 17.34 -4.20
CA PRO A 41 -19.08 18.69 -3.60
C PRO A 41 -18.21 19.65 -4.41
N ASP A 42 -18.54 20.94 -4.40
CA ASP A 42 -17.85 21.96 -5.22
C ASP A 42 -16.33 21.99 -4.96
N GLU A 43 -15.92 21.86 -3.71
CA GLU A 43 -14.50 21.81 -3.30
C GLU A 43 -13.74 20.60 -3.89
N SER A 44 -14.45 19.55 -4.29
CA SER A 44 -13.84 18.31 -4.81
C SER A 44 -13.89 18.21 -6.35
N ILE A 45 -14.50 19.16 -7.05
CA ILE A 45 -14.64 19.12 -8.51
C ILE A 45 -13.27 19.08 -9.21
N LYS A 46 -12.29 19.81 -8.69
CA LYS A 46 -10.94 19.86 -9.26
C LYS A 46 -10.27 18.47 -9.26
N GLU A 47 -10.29 17.77 -8.12
CA GLU A 47 -9.70 16.45 -7.99
C GLU A 47 -10.48 15.37 -8.76
N TYR A 48 -11.80 15.48 -8.74
CA TYR A 48 -12.68 14.64 -9.55
C TYR A 48 -12.38 14.79 -11.06
N THR A 49 -12.17 16.03 -11.53
CA THR A 49 -11.79 16.30 -12.92
C THR A 49 -10.41 15.72 -13.25
N ALA A 50 -9.44 15.86 -12.34
CA ALA A 50 -8.10 15.30 -12.51
C ALA A 50 -8.16 13.76 -12.61
N TYR A 51 -8.99 13.11 -11.81
CA TYR A 51 -9.25 11.67 -11.90
C TYR A 51 -9.74 11.26 -13.29
N PHE A 52 -10.77 11.91 -13.81
CA PHE A 52 -11.30 11.61 -15.15
C PHE A 52 -10.31 11.90 -16.28
N ASN A 53 -9.49 12.94 -16.13
CA ASN A 53 -8.41 13.21 -17.08
C ASN A 53 -7.35 12.09 -17.10
N ASN A 54 -7.05 11.49 -15.97
CA ASN A 54 -6.16 10.32 -15.95
C ASN A 54 -6.75 9.12 -16.69
N ILE A 55 -8.07 8.90 -16.58
CA ILE A 55 -8.77 7.87 -17.34
C ILE A 55 -8.76 8.20 -18.84
N ARG A 56 -9.12 9.45 -19.22
CA ARG A 56 -9.12 9.89 -20.63
C ARG A 56 -7.75 9.73 -21.28
N ASN A 57 -6.69 10.06 -20.55
CA ASN A 57 -5.32 9.95 -21.01
C ASN A 57 -4.74 8.53 -20.86
N ALA A 58 -5.57 7.57 -20.50
CA ALA A 58 -5.21 6.17 -20.35
C ALA A 58 -3.95 5.96 -19.47
N LYS A 59 -3.83 6.69 -18.34
CA LYS A 59 -2.74 6.46 -17.40
C LYS A 59 -2.77 5.01 -16.93
N SER A 60 -1.60 4.38 -16.89
CA SER A 60 -1.47 2.97 -16.52
C SER A 60 -1.95 2.71 -15.10
N VAL A 61 -1.64 3.61 -14.18
CA VAL A 61 -2.09 3.58 -12.79
C VAL A 61 -2.42 5.01 -12.35
N TYR A 62 -3.47 5.16 -11.56
CA TYR A 62 -3.88 6.45 -11.02
C TYR A 62 -4.57 6.29 -9.68
N GLN A 63 -4.48 7.34 -8.88
CA GLN A 63 -5.01 7.42 -7.54
C GLN A 63 -5.49 8.82 -7.25
N HIS A 64 -6.66 8.95 -6.64
CA HIS A 64 -7.25 10.24 -6.31
C HIS A 64 -8.02 10.17 -5.00
N HIS A 65 -8.04 11.31 -4.32
CA HIS A 65 -8.85 11.59 -3.16
C HIS A 65 -9.78 12.75 -3.47
N PHE A 66 -11.05 12.55 -3.28
CA PHE A 66 -12.04 13.64 -3.29
C PHE A 66 -13.26 13.23 -2.49
N SER A 67 -14.02 14.19 -2.03
CA SER A 67 -15.28 13.91 -1.34
C SER A 67 -16.38 13.61 -2.35
N ILE A 68 -17.26 12.69 -1.97
CA ILE A 68 -18.52 12.44 -2.66
C ILE A 68 -19.65 12.64 -1.68
N ASN A 69 -20.79 13.11 -2.18
CA ASN A 69 -22.00 13.26 -1.38
C ASN A 69 -22.70 11.90 -1.25
N VAL A 70 -22.72 11.36 -0.05
CA VAL A 70 -23.37 10.08 0.27
C VAL A 70 -24.60 10.33 1.12
N ASN A 71 -25.70 9.64 0.81
CA ASN A 71 -26.93 9.69 1.61
C ASN A 71 -26.89 8.55 2.66
N TYR A 72 -26.79 8.93 3.92
CA TYR A 72 -26.84 8.01 5.06
C TYR A 72 -28.22 7.88 5.71
N GLY A 73 -29.27 8.34 5.00
CA GLY A 73 -30.64 8.31 5.51
C GLY A 73 -31.11 9.65 6.09
N ASP A 74 -30.20 10.56 6.39
CA ASP A 74 -30.46 11.90 6.94
C ASP A 74 -30.06 13.03 5.97
N GLY A 75 -29.87 12.70 4.69
CA GLY A 75 -29.50 13.61 3.62
C GLY A 75 -28.11 13.36 3.05
N LEU A 76 -27.77 14.11 2.00
CA LEU A 76 -26.45 14.02 1.37
C LEU A 76 -25.40 14.71 2.25
N LYS A 77 -24.34 14.00 2.55
CA LYS A 77 -23.18 14.52 3.29
C LYS A 77 -21.88 14.30 2.52
N PRO A 78 -20.99 15.31 2.46
CA PRO A 78 -19.67 15.13 1.88
C PRO A 78 -18.91 14.04 2.65
N THR A 79 -18.49 13.03 1.94
CA THR A 79 -17.77 11.89 2.49
C THR A 79 -16.48 11.71 1.71
N GLY A 80 -15.34 11.75 2.38
CA GLY A 80 -14.06 11.52 1.74
C GLY A 80 -14.03 10.17 1.06
N SER A 81 -13.60 10.12 -0.17
CA SER A 81 -13.47 8.89 -0.94
C SER A 81 -12.05 8.71 -1.43
N TYR A 82 -11.69 7.45 -1.60
CA TYR A 82 -10.41 7.04 -2.11
C TYR A 82 -10.58 6.18 -3.35
N ILE A 83 -9.99 6.60 -4.46
CA ILE A 83 -10.10 5.89 -5.72
C ILE A 83 -8.71 5.46 -6.20
N ASN A 84 -8.57 4.17 -6.41
CA ASN A 84 -7.45 3.56 -7.11
C ASN A 84 -7.92 3.00 -8.44
N GLY A 85 -7.14 3.17 -9.47
CA GLY A 85 -7.48 2.58 -10.74
C GLY A 85 -6.26 2.30 -11.63
N SER A 86 -6.48 1.44 -12.60
CA SER A 86 -5.51 1.13 -13.62
C SER A 86 -6.16 0.98 -14.99
N THR A 87 -5.40 1.28 -16.02
CA THR A 87 -5.82 1.07 -17.40
C THR A 87 -5.29 -0.27 -17.91
N ILE A 88 -6.17 -1.10 -18.42
CA ILE A 88 -5.85 -2.38 -19.05
C ILE A 88 -5.67 -2.14 -20.54
N TYR A 89 -4.58 -2.67 -21.07
CA TYR A 89 -4.21 -2.55 -22.48
C TYR A 89 -4.32 -3.91 -23.18
N SER A 90 -4.70 -3.87 -24.47
CA SER A 90 -4.55 -5.00 -25.38
C SER A 90 -3.90 -4.48 -26.66
N GLN A 91 -2.84 -5.16 -27.14
CA GLN A 91 -2.08 -4.75 -28.31
C GLN A 91 -1.65 -3.25 -28.28
N ARG A 92 -1.19 -2.77 -27.10
CA ARG A 92 -0.82 -1.37 -26.83
C ARG A 92 -1.97 -0.35 -26.93
N LYS A 93 -3.23 -0.80 -27.04
CA LYS A 93 -4.40 0.08 -27.01
C LYS A 93 -5.10 -0.03 -25.67
N PRO A 94 -5.50 1.09 -25.04
CA PRO A 94 -6.27 1.06 -23.82
C PRO A 94 -7.67 0.50 -24.12
N ILE A 95 -8.09 -0.54 -23.42
CA ILE A 95 -9.38 -1.18 -23.62
C ILE A 95 -10.35 -0.97 -22.46
N ARG A 96 -9.83 -0.83 -21.25
CA ARG A 96 -10.64 -0.71 -20.04
C ARG A 96 -9.87 0.04 -18.95
N SER A 97 -10.58 0.82 -18.16
CA SER A 97 -10.11 1.28 -16.86
C SER A 97 -10.86 0.53 -15.76
N VAL A 98 -10.14 0.04 -14.78
CA VAL A 98 -10.67 -0.69 -13.62
C VAL A 98 -10.21 0.03 -12.38
N GLY A 99 -11.10 0.23 -11.43
CA GLY A 99 -10.75 0.92 -10.18
C GLY A 99 -11.62 0.46 -9.02
N THR A 100 -11.16 0.75 -7.82
CA THR A 100 -11.91 0.59 -6.59
C THR A 100 -12.17 1.96 -5.98
N LEU A 101 -13.41 2.19 -5.57
CA LEU A 101 -13.80 3.33 -4.74
C LEU A 101 -13.98 2.82 -3.32
N LYS A 102 -13.23 3.39 -2.38
CA LYS A 102 -13.40 3.13 -0.94
C LYS A 102 -14.07 4.34 -0.31
N LEU A 103 -15.14 4.09 0.43
CA LEU A 103 -15.80 5.06 1.30
C LEU A 103 -15.50 4.68 2.75
N PRO A 104 -15.25 5.65 3.62
CA PRO A 104 -15.20 5.39 5.05
C PRO A 104 -16.59 5.03 5.58
N ASP A 105 -16.63 4.24 6.65
CA ASP A 105 -17.87 3.89 7.30
C ASP A 105 -18.58 5.10 7.88
N ALA A 106 -19.91 5.14 7.71
CA ALA A 106 -20.76 6.21 8.17
C ALA A 106 -20.71 6.50 9.67
N ASN A 107 -20.25 5.56 10.48
CA ASN A 107 -20.19 5.67 11.94
C ASN A 107 -18.85 6.18 12.49
N ASN A 108 -17.85 6.35 11.64
CA ASN A 108 -16.58 6.97 12.02
C ASN A 108 -16.51 8.39 11.45
N VAL A 109 -17.03 9.35 12.21
CA VAL A 109 -16.68 10.75 12.05
C VAL A 109 -15.16 10.82 12.01
N PHE A 110 -14.59 11.19 10.87
CA PHE A 110 -13.17 11.49 10.76
C PHE A 110 -12.79 12.46 11.89
N SER A 111 -12.17 11.96 12.94
CA SER A 111 -11.25 12.81 13.65
C SER A 111 -10.25 13.28 12.59
N LYS A 112 -10.07 14.59 12.47
CA LYS A 112 -9.12 15.27 11.58
C LYS A 112 -7.69 14.80 11.82
N THR A 113 -7.40 13.56 11.47
CA THR A 113 -6.06 13.09 11.18
C THR A 113 -6.06 12.82 9.69
N THR A 114 -6.00 13.88 8.92
CA THR A 114 -5.51 13.84 7.56
C THR A 114 -4.20 13.07 7.59
N TYR A 115 -4.25 11.79 7.20
CA TYR A 115 -3.07 11.20 6.63
C TYR A 115 -2.78 12.01 5.38
N ASP A 116 -1.81 12.90 5.49
CA ASP A 116 -1.22 13.51 4.31
C ASP A 116 -0.76 12.35 3.46
N TYR A 117 -1.39 12.16 2.31
CA TYR A 117 -1.05 11.11 1.35
C TYR A 117 0.35 11.31 0.79
N GLU A 118 0.93 12.48 1.01
CA GLU A 118 2.35 12.74 0.81
C GLU A 118 3.23 11.85 1.68
N ASP A 119 2.76 11.43 2.86
CA ASP A 119 3.54 10.56 3.75
C ASP A 119 3.63 9.10 3.26
N CYS A 120 2.61 8.60 2.56
CA CYS A 120 2.65 7.24 2.01
C CYS A 120 3.62 7.10 0.81
N ASN A 121 3.98 8.20 0.18
CA ASN A 121 4.98 8.25 -0.88
C ASN A 121 6.40 8.52 -0.37
N LYS A 122 6.57 8.58 0.95
CA LYS A 122 7.86 8.79 1.60
C LYS A 122 8.17 7.65 2.56
N MET A 123 9.45 7.41 2.79
CA MET A 123 9.88 6.50 3.86
C MET A 123 9.49 7.09 5.21
N LEU A 124 8.76 6.30 6.00
CA LEU A 124 8.34 6.69 7.34
C LEU A 124 9.42 6.39 8.38
N GLY A 125 9.53 7.25 9.39
CA GLY A 125 10.25 6.92 10.61
C GLY A 125 9.40 6.03 11.54
N CYS A 126 9.96 5.64 12.69
CA CYS A 126 9.31 4.77 13.67
C CYS A 126 7.92 5.30 14.09
N GLU A 127 7.84 6.57 14.46
CA GLU A 127 6.57 7.22 14.86
C GLU A 127 5.52 7.19 13.73
N GLY A 128 5.94 7.39 12.47
CA GLY A 128 5.05 7.33 11.32
C GLY A 128 4.49 5.93 11.07
N LEU A 129 5.32 4.89 11.20
CA LEU A 129 4.91 3.49 11.09
C LEU A 129 3.94 3.08 12.20
N GLU A 130 4.22 3.48 13.44
CA GLU A 130 3.34 3.24 14.59
C GLU A 130 1.99 3.93 14.40
N LYS A 131 2.00 5.22 14.08
CA LYS A 131 0.79 6.00 13.83
C LYS A 131 -0.05 5.41 12.69
N TYR A 132 0.58 5.01 11.59
CA TYR A 132 -0.10 4.32 10.50
C TYR A 132 -0.80 3.05 10.98
N THR A 133 -0.11 2.23 11.79
CA THR A 133 -0.64 0.97 12.32
C THR A 133 -1.83 1.22 13.24
N LEU A 134 -1.66 2.09 14.24
CA LEU A 134 -2.69 2.38 15.25
C LEU A 134 -3.95 2.96 14.61
N ASN A 135 -3.81 3.86 13.65
CA ASN A 135 -4.96 4.45 12.97
C ASN A 135 -5.72 3.41 12.15
N ASN A 136 -5.03 2.51 11.47
CA ASN A 136 -5.70 1.46 10.69
C ASN A 136 -6.38 0.42 11.59
N ILE A 137 -5.79 0.07 12.73
CA ILE A 137 -6.39 -0.84 13.71
C ILE A 137 -7.63 -0.19 14.35
N SER A 138 -7.56 1.10 14.69
CA SER A 138 -8.71 1.83 15.26
C SER A 138 -9.86 1.94 14.27
N TYR A 139 -9.53 2.06 12.97
CA TYR A 139 -10.52 2.12 11.90
C TYR A 139 -11.24 0.79 11.67
N ASN A 140 -10.52 -0.32 11.67
CA ASN A 140 -11.12 -1.65 11.50
C ASN A 140 -10.32 -2.71 12.27
N LYS A 141 -10.89 -3.20 13.37
CA LYS A 141 -10.30 -4.23 14.23
C LYS A 141 -10.07 -5.58 13.53
N ASN A 142 -10.71 -5.80 12.38
CA ASN A 142 -10.57 -7.02 11.59
C ASN A 142 -9.42 -6.94 10.56
N TYR A 143 -8.72 -5.80 10.47
CA TYR A 143 -7.56 -5.71 9.60
C TYR A 143 -6.48 -6.69 10.03
N ARG A 144 -5.85 -7.28 9.02
CA ARG A 144 -4.64 -8.08 9.16
C ARG A 144 -3.50 -7.37 8.48
N PHE A 145 -2.37 -7.31 9.16
CA PHE A 145 -1.15 -6.70 8.65
C PHE A 145 -0.02 -7.71 8.67
N ALA A 146 0.81 -7.67 7.65
CA ALA A 146 2.15 -8.23 7.70
C ALA A 146 3.15 -7.10 7.94
N PHE A 147 3.98 -7.25 8.96
CA PHE A 147 5.13 -6.42 9.27
C PHE A 147 6.36 -7.15 8.78
N ILE A 148 7.14 -6.53 7.93
CA ILE A 148 8.27 -7.15 7.24
C ILE A 148 9.48 -6.26 7.46
N LYS A 149 10.46 -6.73 8.25
CA LYS A 149 11.76 -6.06 8.39
C LYS A 149 12.72 -6.66 7.36
N VAL A 150 13.35 -5.79 6.61
CA VAL A 150 14.30 -6.14 5.55
C VAL A 150 15.67 -5.61 5.92
N HIS A 151 16.62 -6.48 6.10
CA HIS A 151 18.04 -6.17 6.26
C HIS A 151 18.79 -6.55 4.99
N ILE A 152 19.71 -5.70 4.54
CA ILE A 152 20.54 -5.95 3.35
C ILE A 152 21.87 -6.50 3.80
N ASP A 153 22.10 -7.80 3.61
CA ASP A 153 23.23 -8.53 4.18
C ASP A 153 24.59 -8.09 3.61
N ASN A 154 24.68 -7.75 2.33
CA ASN A 154 25.93 -7.52 1.60
C ASN A 154 26.15 -6.07 1.13
N ILE A 155 25.42 -5.13 1.67
CA ILE A 155 25.49 -3.72 1.21
C ILE A 155 26.79 -3.02 1.67
N THR A 156 27.33 -3.39 2.83
CA THR A 156 28.58 -2.85 3.34
C THR A 156 29.77 -3.28 2.47
N GLU A 157 29.84 -4.57 2.09
CA GLU A 157 30.85 -5.06 1.17
C GLU A 157 30.78 -4.35 -0.20
N TYR A 158 29.58 -4.07 -0.68
CA TYR A 158 29.38 -3.30 -1.90
C TYR A 158 29.88 -1.88 -1.75
N LYS A 159 29.64 -1.22 -0.61
CA LYS A 159 30.17 0.12 -0.30
C LYS A 159 31.68 0.15 -0.34
N ASP A 160 32.33 -0.84 0.31
CA ASP A 160 33.80 -0.95 0.38
C ASP A 160 34.43 -1.12 -1.02
N THR A 161 33.75 -1.82 -1.90
CA THR A 161 34.24 -2.13 -3.25
C THR A 161 33.97 -1.01 -4.25
N HIS A 162 32.79 -0.38 -4.20
CA HIS A 162 32.30 0.55 -5.24
C HIS A 162 32.20 2.00 -4.75
N GLY A 163 32.44 2.25 -3.47
CA GLY A 163 32.44 3.57 -2.85
C GLY A 163 31.06 4.09 -2.48
N GLU A 164 31.07 5.22 -1.78
CA GLU A 164 29.90 5.79 -1.14
C GLU A 164 28.80 6.25 -2.13
N LYS A 165 29.20 6.76 -3.29
CA LYS A 165 28.25 7.21 -4.29
C LYS A 165 27.39 6.07 -4.85
N ALA A 166 28.03 4.94 -5.18
CA ALA A 166 27.32 3.75 -5.67
C ALA A 166 26.43 3.15 -4.58
N TYR A 167 26.93 3.09 -3.36
CA TYR A 167 26.18 2.68 -2.17
C TYR A 167 24.90 3.50 -1.99
N ASN A 168 25.00 4.84 -1.97
CA ASN A 168 23.84 5.71 -1.80
C ASN A 168 22.82 5.53 -2.94
N THR A 169 23.30 5.37 -4.18
CA THR A 169 22.39 5.13 -5.32
C THR A 169 21.62 3.82 -5.17
N ILE A 170 22.29 2.74 -4.70
CA ILE A 170 21.60 1.46 -4.46
C ILE A 170 20.56 1.59 -3.33
N LEU A 171 20.89 2.31 -2.24
CA LEU A 171 19.92 2.55 -1.17
C LEU A 171 18.69 3.34 -1.67
N ASP A 172 18.89 4.34 -2.51
CA ASP A 172 17.78 5.11 -3.08
C ASP A 172 16.93 4.25 -4.02
N ILE A 173 17.54 3.40 -4.85
CA ILE A 173 16.82 2.42 -5.69
C ILE A 173 15.95 1.48 -4.82
N ILE A 174 16.52 0.97 -3.72
CA ILE A 174 15.78 0.08 -2.80
C ILE A 174 14.61 0.81 -2.15
N LYS A 175 14.82 2.05 -1.65
CA LYS A 175 13.76 2.90 -1.07
C LYS A 175 12.62 3.12 -2.06
N GLU A 176 12.95 3.59 -3.26
CA GLU A 176 11.94 3.84 -4.30
C GLU A 176 11.18 2.56 -4.69
N THR A 177 11.89 1.44 -4.76
CA THR A 177 11.27 0.16 -5.11
C THR A 177 10.33 -0.32 -4.02
N LEU A 178 10.72 -0.20 -2.75
CA LEU A 178 9.86 -0.55 -1.61
C LEU A 178 8.59 0.32 -1.60
N LEU A 179 8.71 1.62 -1.81
CA LEU A 179 7.56 2.52 -1.92
C LEU A 179 6.60 2.10 -3.05
N LYS A 180 7.13 1.75 -4.22
CA LYS A 180 6.33 1.24 -5.35
C LYS A 180 5.65 -0.10 -5.05
N VAL A 181 6.35 -1.00 -4.35
CA VAL A 181 5.82 -2.33 -4.00
C VAL A 181 4.65 -2.24 -3.03
N VAL A 182 4.66 -1.27 -2.11
CA VAL A 182 3.60 -1.09 -1.10
C VAL A 182 2.49 -0.12 -1.53
N GLU A 183 2.65 0.59 -2.65
CA GLU A 183 1.89 1.77 -3.09
C GLU A 183 0.38 1.75 -2.79
N TYR A 184 -0.27 0.59 -2.87
CA TYR A 184 -1.73 0.49 -2.67
C TYR A 184 -2.13 -0.35 -1.45
N ARG A 185 -1.17 -0.95 -0.77
CA ARG A 185 -1.44 -1.95 0.27
C ARG A 185 -0.87 -1.60 1.62
N GLY A 186 0.00 -0.60 1.69
CA GLY A 186 0.72 -0.37 2.92
C GLY A 186 1.64 0.83 2.88
N VAL A 187 2.64 0.78 3.73
CA VAL A 187 3.69 1.80 3.86
C VAL A 187 5.05 1.13 3.99
N ALA A 188 6.08 1.88 3.66
CA ALA A 188 7.47 1.51 3.93
C ALA A 188 8.15 2.58 4.78
N GLY A 189 9.07 2.17 5.62
CA GLY A 189 9.83 3.06 6.48
C GLY A 189 11.25 2.59 6.69
N ASN A 190 12.05 3.48 7.24
CA ASN A 190 13.43 3.26 7.60
C ASN A 190 13.64 3.79 9.03
N PRO A 191 13.21 3.02 10.06
CA PRO A 191 13.14 3.51 11.42
C PRO A 191 14.49 3.55 12.15
N ASP A 192 15.41 2.63 11.83
CA ASP A 192 16.58 2.37 12.66
C ASP A 192 17.89 2.83 12.00
N ASN A 193 18.13 2.41 10.77
CA ASN A 193 19.35 2.74 10.04
C ASN A 193 19.16 2.65 8.52
N GLU A 194 20.11 3.13 7.76
CA GLU A 194 20.03 3.26 6.31
C GLU A 194 19.91 1.92 5.55
N THR A 195 20.28 0.81 6.18
CA THR A 195 20.30 -0.52 5.56
C THR A 195 19.17 -1.42 6.00
N GLU A 196 18.30 -0.93 6.88
CA GLU A 196 17.16 -1.66 7.40
C GLU A 196 15.85 -0.94 7.07
N TYR A 197 14.91 -1.67 6.57
CA TYR A 197 13.60 -1.16 6.17
C TYR A 197 12.48 -1.93 6.85
N VAL A 198 11.40 -1.25 7.15
CA VAL A 198 10.17 -1.89 7.63
C VAL A 198 9.05 -1.63 6.62
N VAL A 199 8.41 -2.69 6.20
CA VAL A 199 7.27 -2.68 5.30
C VAL A 199 6.05 -3.18 6.05
N ILE A 200 4.96 -2.41 6.05
CA ILE A 200 3.68 -2.80 6.65
C ILE A 200 2.65 -2.92 5.54
N VAL A 201 2.11 -4.12 5.36
CA VAL A 201 1.18 -4.43 4.25
C VAL A 201 -0.13 -4.98 4.81
N LYS A 202 -1.24 -4.49 4.27
CA LYS A 202 -2.60 -4.95 4.58
C LYS A 202 -3.03 -6.11 3.69
N ASP A 203 -4.06 -6.81 4.15
CA ASP A 203 -4.82 -7.77 3.34
C ASP A 203 -3.99 -8.95 2.82
N LEU A 204 -3.00 -9.39 3.60
CA LEU A 204 -2.32 -10.67 3.40
C LEU A 204 -2.88 -11.68 4.41
N TYR A 205 -3.94 -12.38 4.00
CA TYR A 205 -4.76 -13.20 4.90
C TYR A 205 -4.14 -14.55 5.23
N ASN A 206 -3.34 -15.10 4.33
CA ASN A 206 -2.73 -16.40 4.50
C ASN A 206 -1.23 -16.41 4.24
N GLU A 207 -0.56 -17.48 4.68
CA GLU A 207 0.88 -17.62 4.57
C GLU A 207 1.35 -17.72 3.10
N SER A 208 0.53 -18.27 2.21
CA SER A 208 0.87 -18.38 0.78
C SER A 208 0.91 -17.01 0.10
N GLU A 209 -0.07 -16.15 0.38
CA GLU A 209 -0.09 -14.76 -0.13
C GLU A 209 1.09 -13.96 0.42
N LEU A 210 1.40 -14.14 1.69
CA LEU A 210 2.54 -13.50 2.33
C LEU A 210 3.87 -13.92 1.67
N ARG A 211 4.07 -15.22 1.45
CA ARG A 211 5.25 -15.74 0.76
C ARG A 211 5.37 -15.21 -0.67
N ALA A 212 4.27 -15.20 -1.41
CA ALA A 212 4.24 -14.66 -2.76
C ALA A 212 4.58 -13.16 -2.79
N PHE A 213 4.10 -12.38 -1.82
CA PHE A 213 4.43 -10.97 -1.70
C PHE A 213 5.91 -10.75 -1.39
N ILE A 214 6.49 -11.53 -0.49
CA ILE A 214 7.92 -11.43 -0.14
C ILE A 214 8.81 -11.74 -1.35
N GLU A 215 8.51 -12.81 -2.08
CA GLU A 215 9.27 -13.17 -3.28
C GLU A 215 9.11 -12.13 -4.40
N TYR A 216 7.92 -11.57 -4.56
CA TYR A 216 7.69 -10.45 -5.47
C TYR A 216 8.53 -9.23 -5.08
N MET A 217 8.50 -8.81 -3.81
CA MET A 217 9.28 -7.68 -3.29
C MET A 217 10.78 -7.90 -3.51
N ARG A 218 11.31 -9.05 -3.11
CA ARG A 218 12.73 -9.41 -3.31
C ARG A 218 13.13 -9.36 -4.78
N SER A 219 12.36 -10.04 -5.63
CA SER A 219 12.64 -10.09 -7.06
C SER A 219 12.61 -8.70 -7.70
N ARG A 220 11.69 -7.86 -7.27
CA ARG A 220 11.57 -6.50 -7.77
C ARG A 220 12.79 -5.65 -7.40
N ILE A 221 13.24 -5.71 -6.14
CA ILE A 221 14.44 -4.99 -5.70
C ILE A 221 15.68 -5.50 -6.43
N ILE A 222 15.87 -6.81 -6.53
CA ILE A 222 17.00 -7.40 -7.26
C ILE A 222 17.01 -6.93 -8.71
N TRP A 223 15.86 -6.90 -9.36
CA TRP A 223 15.76 -6.47 -10.75
C TRP A 223 16.16 -5.01 -10.95
N GLU A 224 15.67 -4.10 -10.09
CA GLU A 224 16.00 -2.68 -10.16
C GLU A 224 17.49 -2.41 -9.85
N CYS A 225 18.04 -3.10 -8.84
CA CYS A 225 19.46 -2.99 -8.52
C CYS A 225 20.35 -3.47 -9.67
N LYS A 226 20.02 -4.61 -10.29
CA LYS A 226 20.73 -5.13 -11.44
C LYS A 226 20.61 -4.28 -12.69
N ALA A 227 19.53 -3.53 -12.84
CA ALA A 227 19.38 -2.58 -13.93
C ALA A 227 20.35 -1.39 -13.79
N PHE A 228 20.74 -1.03 -12.55
CA PHE A 228 21.76 -0.02 -12.27
C PHE A 228 23.17 -0.60 -12.32
N ASP A 229 23.40 -1.71 -11.63
CA ASP A 229 24.71 -2.41 -11.57
C ASP A 229 24.48 -3.91 -11.67
N VAL A 230 24.80 -4.47 -12.82
CA VAL A 230 24.61 -5.90 -13.10
C VAL A 230 25.45 -6.81 -12.19
N SER A 231 26.54 -6.30 -11.62
CA SER A 231 27.42 -7.04 -10.71
C SER A 231 26.83 -7.14 -9.29
N PHE A 232 25.94 -6.22 -8.91
CA PHE A 232 25.35 -6.21 -7.58
C PHE A 232 24.09 -7.06 -7.51
N MET A 233 24.12 -8.05 -6.65
CA MET A 233 22.97 -8.87 -6.28
C MET A 233 22.70 -8.71 -4.78
N PRO A 234 21.72 -7.89 -4.38
CA PRO A 234 21.43 -7.71 -2.96
C PRO A 234 20.92 -9.00 -2.33
N LEU A 235 21.46 -9.31 -1.15
CA LEU A 235 21.03 -10.41 -0.31
C LEU A 235 20.23 -9.86 0.86
N PHE A 236 19.15 -10.56 1.25
CA PHE A 236 18.23 -10.06 2.25
C PHE A 236 17.97 -11.04 3.36
N SER A 237 18.18 -10.60 4.60
CA SER A 237 17.63 -11.25 5.79
C SER A 237 16.33 -10.56 6.17
N ILE A 238 15.23 -11.32 6.21
CA ILE A 238 13.89 -10.75 6.37
C ILE A 238 13.20 -11.42 7.55
N GLY A 239 12.76 -10.59 8.52
CA GLY A 239 11.88 -11.00 9.60
C GLY A 239 10.44 -10.59 9.32
N ILE A 240 9.48 -11.43 9.70
CA ILE A 240 8.06 -11.18 9.44
C ILE A 240 7.25 -11.45 10.70
N GLY A 241 6.47 -10.45 11.08
CA GLY A 241 5.44 -10.55 12.12
C GLY A 241 4.06 -10.27 11.52
N ARG A 242 3.01 -10.79 12.15
CA ARG A 242 1.63 -10.61 11.70
C ARG A 242 0.74 -10.06 12.81
N TYR A 243 -0.07 -9.06 12.48
CA TYR A 243 -1.14 -8.60 13.33
C TYR A 243 -2.45 -9.30 12.94
N PRO A 244 -3.26 -9.78 13.87
CA PRO A 244 -3.03 -9.82 15.32
C PRO A 244 -2.29 -11.07 15.80
N ASP A 245 -1.90 -11.99 14.94
CA ASP A 245 -1.41 -13.33 15.26
C ASP A 245 -0.16 -13.30 16.17
N ASN A 246 0.72 -12.32 15.99
CA ASN A 246 1.95 -12.16 16.77
C ASN A 246 1.87 -11.04 17.82
N GLY A 247 0.69 -10.46 18.02
CA GLY A 247 0.43 -9.42 19.01
C GLY A 247 -0.53 -8.36 18.51
N THR A 248 -1.06 -7.57 19.44
CA THR A 248 -1.97 -6.46 19.15
C THR A 248 -1.35 -5.10 19.43
N ASP A 249 -0.14 -5.09 19.95
CA ASP A 249 0.64 -3.92 20.24
C ASP A 249 1.77 -3.76 19.22
N PHE A 250 2.00 -2.52 18.73
CA PHE A 250 3.01 -2.23 17.70
C PHE A 250 4.42 -2.62 18.17
N LYS A 251 4.75 -2.29 19.42
CA LYS A 251 6.07 -2.58 19.98
C LYS A 251 6.31 -4.08 20.09
N VAL A 252 5.34 -4.84 20.61
CA VAL A 252 5.43 -6.31 20.71
C VAL A 252 5.67 -6.95 19.34
N ILE A 253 4.94 -6.49 18.31
CA ILE A 253 5.13 -7.01 16.95
C ILE A 253 6.51 -6.65 16.42
N THR A 254 6.98 -5.40 16.67
CA THR A 254 8.30 -4.93 16.23
C THR A 254 9.42 -5.72 16.89
N ASP A 255 9.33 -6.03 18.17
CA ASP A 255 10.32 -6.84 18.88
C ASP A 255 10.39 -8.27 18.30
N LYS A 256 9.26 -8.89 18.00
CA LYS A 256 9.17 -10.19 17.32
C LYS A 256 9.75 -10.15 15.89
N LEU A 257 9.55 -9.03 15.21
CA LEU A 257 10.09 -8.78 13.89
C LEU A 257 11.63 -8.72 13.89
N ILE A 258 12.20 -8.00 14.88
CA ILE A 258 13.64 -7.94 15.09
C ILE A 258 14.20 -9.34 15.36
N LYS A 259 13.61 -10.07 16.31
CA LYS A 259 14.03 -11.45 16.63
C LYS A 259 14.00 -12.36 15.40
N ALA A 260 12.96 -12.28 14.57
CA ALA A 260 12.88 -13.07 13.34
C ALA A 260 13.98 -12.69 12.33
N THR A 261 14.32 -11.40 12.22
CA THR A 261 15.40 -10.91 11.36
C THR A 261 16.77 -11.43 11.86
N ASP A 262 17.02 -11.37 13.16
CA ASP A 262 18.26 -11.85 13.78
C ASP A 262 18.43 -13.36 13.58
N ILE A 263 17.33 -14.13 13.65
CA ILE A 263 17.34 -15.55 13.31
C ILE A 263 17.70 -15.77 11.84
N ALA A 264 17.18 -14.95 10.92
CA ALA A 264 17.52 -15.04 9.51
C ALA A 264 19.01 -14.79 9.27
N ILE A 265 19.56 -13.75 9.89
CA ILE A 265 21.00 -13.41 9.84
C ILE A 265 21.85 -14.53 10.44
N SER A 266 21.53 -15.00 11.65
CA SER A 266 22.30 -16.03 12.37
C SER A 266 22.36 -17.37 11.62
N LYS A 267 21.35 -17.66 10.81
CA LYS A 267 21.28 -18.85 9.96
C LYS A 267 22.00 -18.70 8.61
N GLY A 268 22.82 -17.67 8.45
CA GLY A 268 23.63 -17.41 7.26
C GLY A 268 23.04 -16.45 6.24
N GLY A 269 22.02 -15.68 6.62
CA GLY A 269 21.45 -14.64 5.79
C GLY A 269 20.66 -15.14 4.57
N ASN A 270 20.31 -14.20 3.68
CA ASN A 270 19.60 -14.41 2.40
C ASN A 270 18.36 -15.29 2.50
N ARG A 271 17.56 -15.08 3.53
CA ARG A 271 16.33 -15.83 3.81
C ARG A 271 15.31 -15.00 4.53
N TYR A 272 14.08 -15.49 4.61
CA TYR A 272 13.06 -14.89 5.45
C TYR A 272 12.59 -15.86 6.53
N ILE A 273 12.21 -15.31 7.68
CA ILE A 273 11.63 -16.01 8.82
C ILE A 273 10.29 -15.39 9.15
N ILE A 274 9.22 -16.20 9.07
CA ILE A 274 7.90 -15.82 9.59
C ILE A 274 7.91 -16.20 11.08
N TYR A 275 7.75 -15.21 11.94
CA TYR A 275 7.74 -15.46 13.38
C TYR A 275 6.59 -16.38 13.77
N LYS A 276 6.93 -17.41 14.54
CA LYS A 276 5.98 -18.35 15.15
C LYS A 276 6.45 -18.59 16.57
N GLU A 277 5.58 -18.35 17.54
CA GLU A 277 5.91 -18.39 18.96
C GLU A 277 6.35 -19.79 19.42
N ASP A 278 5.65 -20.81 18.94
CA ASP A 278 5.93 -22.23 19.19
C ASP A 278 7.32 -22.71 18.69
N ILE A 279 7.87 -22.01 17.69
CA ILE A 279 9.18 -22.36 17.07
C ILE A 279 10.29 -21.45 17.57
N HIS A 280 9.99 -20.16 17.73
CA HIS A 280 11.00 -19.12 17.99
C HIS A 280 11.02 -18.68 19.47
N GLY A 281 10.10 -19.20 20.29
CA GLY A 281 9.96 -18.89 21.71
C GLY A 281 9.33 -17.52 21.97
N GLU A 282 8.91 -17.28 23.20
CA GLU A 282 8.46 -15.98 23.69
C GLU A 282 9.63 -14.97 23.73
N LEU A 283 9.30 -13.67 23.72
CA LEU A 283 10.27 -12.57 23.86
C LEU A 283 10.83 -12.52 25.27
#